data_4ebf3d3d9a8aef43c982f73ebf12b1bf
#
_entry.id   4ebf3d3d9a8aef43c982f73ebf12b1bf
#
_cell.length_a   1.000
_cell.length_b   1.000
_cell.length_c   1.000
_cell.angle_alpha   90.00
_cell.angle_beta   90.00
_cell.angle_gamma   90.00
#
_symmetry.space_group_name_H-M   'P 1'
#
loop_
_entity.id
_entity.type
_entity.pdbx_description
1 polymer ?
#
loop_
_entity_poly.entity_id
_entity_poly.type
_entity_poly.pdbx_seq_one_letter_code
_entity_poly.pdbx_strand_id
1 'polypeptide(L)'
;MNDRRSFEQMLACYCAPVLKKHKAANMFHMDKAKNLSIFALIREYNEKLSGKQIQIKVLQPANSRITIFVFQTKKLQQILKRKDVMLFLQSFGYPLPCSLQTLFAHLEQRLSMATAYPHEIGVLLGYPLHDVVGFIEQRECLLRGHWNVYRHPRKAMQMFSLFERCSKELMRGVRHGIPIEQLI
;
A
#
# COMPACT_ATOMS: atom_id res chain seq x y z
N MET A 1 -25.06 -4.35 6.31
CA MET A 1 -24.31 -4.30 5.02
C MET A 1 -23.29 -5.43 5.11
N ASN A 2 -23.15 -6.28 4.08
CA ASN A 2 -22.27 -7.46 4.18
C ASN A 2 -20.81 -6.99 4.26
N ASP A 3 -20.12 -7.26 5.37
CA ASP A 3 -18.72 -6.83 5.64
C ASP A 3 -17.77 -7.24 4.52
N ARG A 4 -17.98 -8.42 3.93
CA ARG A 4 -17.22 -8.91 2.78
C ARG A 4 -17.32 -7.97 1.59
N ARG A 5 -18.53 -7.59 1.17
CA ARG A 5 -18.75 -6.70 0.01
C ARG A 5 -18.14 -5.33 0.23
N SER A 6 -18.29 -4.81 1.45
CA SER A 6 -17.67 -3.54 1.84
C SER A 6 -16.13 -3.62 1.75
N PHE A 7 -15.52 -4.70 2.23
CA PHE A 7 -14.08 -4.92 2.16
C PHE A 7 -13.58 -5.04 0.72
N GLU A 8 -14.27 -5.81 -0.14
CA GLU A 8 -13.95 -5.91 -1.57
C GLU A 8 -14.03 -4.56 -2.29
N GLN A 9 -15.04 -3.75 -1.96
CA GLN A 9 -15.14 -2.39 -2.51
C GLN A 9 -13.96 -1.51 -2.09
N MET A 10 -13.50 -1.61 -0.84
CA MET A 10 -12.32 -0.90 -0.37
C MET A 10 -11.04 -1.40 -1.07
N LEU A 11 -10.88 -2.71 -1.23
CA LEU A 11 -9.77 -3.29 -1.99
C LEU A 11 -9.78 -2.81 -3.45
N ALA A 12 -10.93 -2.81 -4.11
CA ALA A 12 -11.09 -2.35 -5.48
C ALA A 12 -10.86 -0.84 -5.63
N CYS A 13 -11.28 -0.04 -4.66
CA CYS A 13 -11.11 1.41 -4.68
C CYS A 13 -9.64 1.80 -4.45
N TYR A 14 -9.04 1.30 -3.37
CA TYR A 14 -7.74 1.75 -2.91
C TYR A 14 -6.58 0.91 -3.44
N CYS A 15 -6.78 -0.40 -3.64
CA CYS A 15 -5.68 -1.32 -3.91
C CYS A 15 -5.69 -1.92 -5.33
N ALA A 16 -6.59 -1.49 -6.21
CA ALA A 16 -6.67 -2.01 -7.58
C ALA A 16 -5.33 -2.03 -8.33
N PRO A 17 -4.48 -1.00 -8.27
CA PRO A 17 -3.18 -1.04 -8.94
C PRO A 17 -2.25 -2.13 -8.40
N VAL A 18 -2.34 -2.46 -7.11
CA VAL A 18 -1.58 -3.57 -6.50
C VAL A 18 -2.15 -4.90 -6.94
N LEU A 19 -3.47 -5.05 -6.88
CA LEU A 19 -4.18 -6.25 -7.29
C LEU A 19 -3.94 -6.59 -8.78
N LYS A 20 -3.94 -5.60 -9.64
CA LYS A 20 -3.60 -5.70 -11.08
C LYS A 20 -2.09 -5.71 -11.35
N LYS A 21 -1.24 -5.84 -10.33
CA LYS A 21 0.22 -5.94 -10.44
C LYS A 21 0.93 -4.73 -11.08
N HIS A 22 0.33 -3.55 -11.02
CA HIS A 22 0.94 -2.31 -11.53
C HIS A 22 1.67 -1.51 -10.44
N LYS A 23 1.38 -1.77 -9.16
CA LYS A 23 1.98 -1.07 -8.01
C LYS A 23 2.53 -2.07 -6.99
N ALA A 24 3.56 -1.69 -6.23
CA ALA A 24 4.16 -2.58 -5.24
C ALA A 24 3.28 -2.77 -4.01
N ALA A 25 2.76 -1.68 -3.46
CA ALA A 25 1.84 -1.73 -2.33
C ALA A 25 0.89 -0.53 -2.33
N ASN A 26 -0.20 -0.66 -1.58
CA ASN A 26 -1.07 0.45 -1.20
C ASN A 26 -1.62 0.20 0.19
N MET A 27 -2.19 1.24 0.81
CA MET A 27 -2.78 1.12 2.12
C MET A 27 -4.05 1.97 2.23
N PHE A 28 -4.90 1.60 3.16
CA PHE A 28 -6.05 2.38 3.58
C PHE A 28 -6.32 2.14 5.06
N HIS A 29 -7.11 3.03 5.67
CA HIS A 29 -7.44 2.96 7.08
C HIS A 29 -8.88 2.51 7.29
N MET A 30 -9.11 1.74 8.35
CA MET A 30 -10.42 1.31 8.80
C MET A 30 -10.59 1.59 10.29
N ASP A 31 -11.83 1.82 10.71
CA ASP A 31 -12.20 1.92 12.12
C ASP A 31 -12.25 0.50 12.72
N LYS A 32 -11.47 0.26 13.77
CA LYS A 32 -11.37 -1.05 14.42
C LYS A 32 -12.72 -1.48 15.05
N ALA A 33 -13.42 -0.54 15.66
CA ALA A 33 -14.67 -0.85 16.37
C ALA A 33 -15.81 -1.30 15.44
N LYS A 34 -15.80 -0.84 14.19
CA LYS A 34 -16.85 -1.13 13.19
C LYS A 34 -16.59 -2.39 12.36
N ASN A 35 -15.41 -3.03 12.53
CA ASN A 35 -14.96 -4.10 11.64
C ASN A 35 -14.34 -5.28 12.43
N LEU A 36 -15.10 -5.84 13.38
CA LEU A 36 -14.63 -6.96 14.20
C LEU A 36 -14.31 -8.23 13.39
N SER A 37 -15.00 -8.44 12.25
CA SER A 37 -14.78 -9.57 11.35
C SER A 37 -13.58 -9.39 10.40
N ILE A 38 -12.94 -8.21 10.38
CA ILE A 38 -11.90 -7.88 9.38
C ILE A 38 -10.71 -8.84 9.40
N PHE A 39 -10.29 -9.31 10.58
CA PHE A 39 -9.16 -10.23 10.70
C PHE A 39 -9.44 -11.59 10.06
N ALA A 40 -10.67 -12.11 10.20
CA ALA A 40 -11.09 -13.35 9.55
C ALA A 40 -11.14 -13.18 8.03
N LEU A 41 -11.68 -12.05 7.54
CA LEU A 41 -11.69 -11.72 6.12
C LEU A 41 -10.28 -11.61 5.55
N ILE A 42 -9.36 -10.93 6.22
CA ILE A 42 -7.97 -10.78 5.77
C ILE A 42 -7.28 -12.15 5.67
N ARG A 43 -7.48 -13.04 6.63
CA ARG A 43 -6.94 -14.40 6.57
C ARG A 43 -7.47 -15.14 5.33
N GLU A 44 -8.78 -15.13 5.11
CA GLU A 44 -9.42 -15.74 3.94
C GLU A 44 -8.86 -15.17 2.62
N TYR A 45 -8.74 -13.84 2.51
CA TYR A 45 -8.21 -13.22 1.29
C TYR A 45 -6.72 -13.49 1.10
N ASN A 46 -5.93 -13.60 2.16
CA ASN A 46 -4.53 -14.03 2.04
C ASN A 46 -4.40 -15.45 1.49
N GLU A 47 -5.29 -16.37 1.87
CA GLU A 47 -5.35 -17.72 1.30
C GLU A 47 -5.70 -17.67 -0.19
N LYS A 48 -6.78 -16.97 -0.57
CA LYS A 48 -7.22 -16.81 -1.96
C LYS A 48 -6.21 -16.11 -2.88
N LEU A 49 -5.45 -15.17 -2.35
CA LEU A 49 -4.51 -14.35 -3.10
C LEU A 49 -3.07 -14.87 -3.06
N SER A 50 -2.78 -15.92 -2.29
CA SER A 50 -1.42 -16.48 -2.09
C SER A 50 -0.75 -16.85 -3.41
N GLY A 51 -1.45 -17.55 -4.31
CA GLY A 51 -0.95 -17.93 -5.64
C GLY A 51 -0.66 -16.74 -6.57
N LYS A 52 -1.21 -15.57 -6.28
CA LYS A 52 -0.98 -14.31 -7.03
C LYS A 52 0.14 -13.46 -6.44
N GLN A 53 0.76 -13.92 -5.34
CA GLN A 53 1.81 -13.23 -4.59
C GLN A 53 1.37 -11.86 -4.03
N ILE A 54 0.08 -11.74 -3.76
CA ILE A 54 -0.51 -10.59 -3.08
C ILE A 54 -0.75 -10.99 -1.63
N GLN A 55 -0.37 -10.11 -0.73
CA GLN A 55 -0.62 -10.27 0.71
C GLN A 55 -1.26 -9.03 1.30
N ILE A 56 -2.04 -9.25 2.33
CA ILE A 56 -2.71 -8.21 3.12
C ILE A 56 -2.16 -8.30 4.54
N LYS A 57 -1.53 -7.25 5.00
CA LYS A 57 -1.02 -7.11 6.37
C LYS A 57 -1.85 -6.08 7.11
N VAL A 58 -2.25 -6.40 8.33
CA VAL A 58 -2.79 -5.41 9.27
C VAL A 58 -1.63 -4.80 10.02
N LEU A 59 -1.52 -3.47 9.95
CA LEU A 59 -0.63 -2.68 10.80
C LEU A 59 -1.50 -2.05 11.89
N GLN A 60 -1.15 -2.27 13.16
CA GLN A 60 -1.91 -1.77 14.30
C GLN A 60 -1.13 -0.64 14.99
N PRO A 61 -1.24 0.60 14.54
CA PRO A 61 -0.81 1.71 15.36
C PRO A 61 -1.65 1.77 16.65
N ALA A 62 -1.09 2.35 17.71
CA ALA A 62 -1.69 2.38 19.05
C ALA A 62 -3.07 3.06 19.17
N ASN A 63 -3.63 3.56 18.08
CA ASN A 63 -4.90 4.28 18.02
C ASN A 63 -6.10 3.39 17.62
N SER A 64 -7.30 3.94 17.59
CA SER A 64 -8.56 3.26 17.25
C SER A 64 -8.66 2.82 15.79
N ARG A 65 -7.72 3.21 14.92
CA ARG A 65 -7.70 2.86 13.49
C ARG A 65 -6.69 1.76 13.21
N ILE A 66 -7.06 0.83 12.34
CA ILE A 66 -6.17 -0.15 11.76
C ILE A 66 -5.77 0.29 10.35
N THR A 67 -4.53 0.04 9.99
CA THR A 67 -4.04 0.26 8.63
C THR A 67 -3.98 -1.08 7.90
N ILE A 68 -4.69 -1.18 6.79
CA ILE A 68 -4.63 -2.33 5.90
C ILE A 68 -3.57 -2.04 4.84
N PHE A 69 -2.50 -2.84 4.82
CA PHE A 69 -1.40 -2.73 3.89
C PHE A 69 -1.45 -3.90 2.91
N VAL A 70 -1.74 -3.63 1.65
CA VAL A 70 -1.84 -4.63 0.57
C VAL A 70 -0.61 -4.52 -0.32
N PHE A 71 0.08 -5.63 -0.58
CA PHE A 71 1.34 -5.59 -1.31
C PHE A 71 1.60 -6.82 -2.19
N GLN A 72 2.38 -6.59 -3.22
CA GLN A 72 2.98 -7.59 -4.09
C GLN A 72 4.32 -8.02 -3.49
N THR A 73 4.43 -9.25 -3.00
CA THR A 73 5.62 -9.75 -2.30
C THR A 73 6.90 -9.56 -3.10
N LYS A 74 6.91 -10.02 -4.37
CA LYS A 74 8.10 -9.89 -5.24
C LYS A 74 8.47 -8.43 -5.52
N LYS A 75 7.48 -7.58 -5.82
CA LYS A 75 7.76 -6.15 -6.11
C LYS A 75 8.31 -5.42 -4.90
N LEU A 76 7.73 -5.66 -3.72
CA LEU A 76 8.23 -5.05 -2.49
C LEU A 76 9.66 -5.51 -2.21
N GLN A 77 9.95 -6.81 -2.33
CA GLN A 77 11.31 -7.33 -2.19
C GLN A 77 12.29 -6.74 -3.22
N GLN A 78 11.86 -6.51 -4.47
CA GLN A 78 12.71 -5.86 -5.49
C GLN A 78 13.04 -4.40 -5.11
N ILE A 79 12.07 -3.67 -4.58
CA ILE A 79 12.29 -2.29 -4.08
C ILE A 79 13.32 -2.30 -2.95
N LEU A 80 13.20 -3.21 -1.98
CA LEU A 80 14.10 -3.31 -0.84
C LEU A 80 15.54 -3.74 -1.21
N LYS A 81 15.72 -4.39 -2.35
CA LYS A 81 17.06 -4.77 -2.86
C LYS A 81 17.80 -3.61 -3.57
N ARG A 82 17.11 -2.53 -3.88
CA ARG A 82 17.74 -1.36 -4.50
C ARG A 82 18.65 -0.67 -3.49
N LYS A 83 19.92 -0.47 -3.85
CA LYS A 83 20.94 0.13 -2.97
C LYS A 83 20.54 1.52 -2.46
N ASP A 84 20.01 2.36 -3.34
CA ASP A 84 19.53 3.71 -3.00
C ASP A 84 18.38 3.69 -1.98
N VAL A 85 17.42 2.77 -2.16
CA VAL A 85 16.29 2.57 -1.25
C VAL A 85 16.75 2.01 0.09
N MET A 86 17.64 1.03 0.06
CA MET A 86 18.17 0.40 1.27
C MET A 86 18.88 1.44 2.16
N LEU A 87 19.80 2.23 1.59
CA LEU A 87 20.50 3.28 2.32
C LEU A 87 19.55 4.35 2.86
N PHE A 88 18.55 4.75 2.07
CA PHE A 88 17.51 5.68 2.50
C PHE A 88 16.71 5.14 3.69
N LEU A 89 16.20 3.91 3.63
CA LEU A 89 15.44 3.33 4.74
C LEU A 89 16.30 3.08 5.97
N GLN A 90 17.59 2.70 5.81
CA GLN A 90 18.53 2.56 6.92
C GLN A 90 18.71 3.88 7.69
N SER A 91 18.69 5.04 7.01
CA SER A 91 18.76 6.35 7.68
C SER A 91 17.54 6.64 8.59
N PHE A 92 16.44 5.90 8.41
CA PHE A 92 15.26 5.90 9.30
C PHE A 92 15.26 4.72 10.30
N GLY A 93 16.40 4.02 10.45
CA GLY A 93 16.57 2.93 11.40
C GLY A 93 16.04 1.56 10.95
N TYR A 94 15.61 1.41 9.69
CA TYR A 94 15.20 0.09 9.20
C TYR A 94 16.40 -0.87 9.14
N PRO A 95 16.29 -2.09 9.73
CA PRO A 95 17.39 -3.05 9.81
C PRO A 95 17.56 -3.83 8.51
N LEU A 96 17.89 -3.15 7.42
CA LEU A 96 18.07 -3.76 6.11
C LEU A 96 19.52 -4.24 5.87
N PRO A 97 19.72 -5.39 5.19
CA PRO A 97 18.69 -6.27 4.64
C PRO A 97 17.98 -7.09 5.71
N CYS A 98 16.66 -7.28 5.58
CA CYS A 98 15.88 -8.02 6.55
C CYS A 98 14.71 -8.78 5.90
N SER A 99 14.04 -9.63 6.68
CA SER A 99 12.78 -10.26 6.27
C SER A 99 11.63 -9.24 6.19
N LEU A 100 10.59 -9.56 5.43
CA LEU A 100 9.37 -8.74 5.41
C LEU A 100 8.72 -8.66 6.80
N GLN A 101 8.83 -9.72 7.61
CA GLN A 101 8.32 -9.71 8.98
C GLN A 101 9.03 -8.65 9.83
N THR A 102 10.36 -8.61 9.77
CA THR A 102 11.18 -7.61 10.49
C THR A 102 10.90 -6.19 9.97
N LEU A 103 10.78 -6.02 8.64
CA LEU A 103 10.41 -4.75 8.02
C LEU A 103 9.09 -4.22 8.59
N PHE A 104 8.05 -5.06 8.59
CA PHE A 104 6.73 -4.64 9.07
C PHE A 104 6.70 -4.40 10.57
N ALA A 105 7.43 -5.18 11.38
CA ALA A 105 7.55 -4.92 12.82
C ALA A 105 8.17 -3.53 13.09
N HIS A 106 9.23 -3.17 12.34
CA HIS A 106 9.84 -1.84 12.44
C HIS A 106 8.87 -0.75 11.98
N LEU A 107 8.15 -0.95 10.87
CA LEU A 107 7.15 -0.01 10.38
C LEU A 107 6.02 0.21 11.40
N GLU A 108 5.52 -0.85 12.05
CA GLU A 108 4.52 -0.76 13.12
C GLU A 108 5.04 0.06 14.30
N GLN A 109 6.28 -0.15 14.70
CA GLN A 109 6.93 0.65 15.74
C GLN A 109 7.02 2.12 15.34
N ARG A 110 7.44 2.42 14.12
CA ARG A 110 7.49 3.79 13.58
C ARG A 110 6.12 4.47 13.58
N LEU A 111 5.07 3.75 13.14
CA LEU A 111 3.69 4.24 13.14
C LEU A 111 3.14 4.49 14.55
N SER A 112 3.59 3.74 15.55
CA SER A 112 3.12 3.85 16.94
C SER A 112 3.84 4.94 17.73
N MET A 113 5.12 5.17 17.47
CA MET A 113 5.98 6.06 18.28
C MET A 113 6.18 7.45 17.67
N ALA A 114 5.87 7.63 16.39
CA ALA A 114 6.17 8.87 15.69
C ALA A 114 5.19 10.00 16.07
N THR A 115 5.74 11.15 16.44
CA THR A 115 4.97 12.41 16.57
C THR A 115 4.50 12.93 15.21
N ALA A 116 5.19 12.55 14.13
CA ALA A 116 4.82 12.83 12.76
C ALA A 116 4.71 11.52 11.97
N TYR A 117 3.84 11.48 10.96
CA TYR A 117 3.63 10.32 10.12
C TYR A 117 4.94 9.91 9.40
N PRO A 118 5.31 8.60 9.37
CA PRO A 118 6.55 8.14 8.76
C PRO A 118 6.49 8.23 7.23
N HIS A 119 6.92 9.35 6.67
CA HIS A 119 6.79 9.64 5.23
C HIS A 119 7.65 8.71 4.35
N GLU A 120 8.68 8.08 4.89
CA GLU A 120 9.48 7.06 4.22
C GLU A 120 8.66 5.85 3.77
N ILE A 121 7.48 5.61 4.35
CA ILE A 121 6.53 4.57 3.91
C ILE A 121 6.19 4.70 2.42
N GLY A 122 6.26 5.90 1.85
CA GLY A 122 6.03 6.15 0.43
C GLY A 122 6.89 5.27 -0.48
N VAL A 123 8.11 4.95 -0.07
CA VAL A 123 9.00 4.04 -0.81
C VAL A 123 8.45 2.61 -0.79
N LEU A 124 7.93 2.16 0.35
CA LEU A 124 7.30 0.84 0.49
C LEU A 124 6.00 0.74 -0.33
N LEU A 125 5.29 1.85 -0.48
CA LEU A 125 4.11 1.97 -1.35
C LEU A 125 4.50 1.98 -2.85
N GLY A 126 5.80 2.03 -3.17
CA GLY A 126 6.30 2.03 -4.53
C GLY A 126 6.33 3.41 -5.19
N TYR A 127 6.31 4.50 -4.41
CA TYR A 127 6.56 5.84 -4.95
C TYR A 127 8.03 6.00 -5.32
N PRO A 128 8.36 6.77 -6.36
CA PRO A 128 9.74 7.07 -6.70
C PRO A 128 10.51 7.68 -5.53
N LEU A 129 11.72 7.19 -5.25
CA LEU A 129 12.51 7.65 -4.11
C LEU A 129 12.71 9.18 -4.13
N HIS A 130 12.97 9.75 -5.32
CA HIS A 130 13.15 11.20 -5.46
C HIS A 130 11.88 12.01 -5.13
N ASP A 131 10.69 11.42 -5.29
CA ASP A 131 9.44 12.08 -4.91
C ASP A 131 9.20 11.98 -3.40
N VAL A 132 9.55 10.84 -2.78
CA VAL A 132 9.51 10.69 -1.32
C VAL A 132 10.49 11.65 -0.63
N VAL A 133 11.72 11.74 -1.13
CA VAL A 133 12.73 12.69 -0.64
C VAL A 133 12.24 14.13 -0.82
N GLY A 134 11.73 14.49 -2.01
CA GLY A 134 11.21 15.82 -2.29
C GLY A 134 10.07 16.22 -1.35
N PHE A 135 9.22 15.26 -0.96
CA PHE A 135 8.16 15.49 0.01
C PHE A 135 8.71 15.76 1.43
N ILE A 136 9.67 14.94 1.88
CA ILE A 136 10.30 15.09 3.21
C ILE A 136 11.06 16.42 3.32
N GLU A 137 11.74 16.80 2.25
CA GLU A 137 12.50 18.07 2.18
C GLU A 137 11.64 19.28 1.83
N GLN A 138 10.33 19.11 1.72
CA GLN A 138 9.36 20.19 1.44
C GLN A 138 9.69 20.99 0.16
N ARG A 139 10.19 20.30 -0.88
CA ARG A 139 10.47 20.91 -2.18
C ARG A 139 9.18 21.39 -2.87
N GLU A 140 9.34 22.23 -3.89
CA GLU A 140 8.20 22.65 -4.72
C GLU A 140 7.61 21.45 -5.48
N CYS A 141 6.31 21.22 -5.31
CA CYS A 141 5.57 20.10 -5.91
C CYS A 141 5.14 20.46 -7.35
N LEU A 142 5.56 19.65 -8.32
CA LEU A 142 5.24 19.86 -9.74
C LEU A 142 3.85 19.35 -10.13
N LEU A 143 3.35 18.30 -9.47
CA LEU A 143 2.05 17.70 -9.74
C LEU A 143 1.55 16.97 -8.49
N ARG A 144 0.26 17.13 -8.18
CA ARG A 144 -0.44 16.39 -7.11
C ARG A 144 -1.37 15.34 -7.71
N GLY A 145 -1.34 14.12 -7.16
CA GLY A 145 -2.19 13.02 -7.59
C GLY A 145 -2.16 11.88 -6.58
N HIS A 146 -1.92 10.63 -7.02
CA HIS A 146 -1.76 9.50 -6.11
C HIS A 146 -0.60 9.66 -5.13
N TRP A 147 0.36 10.53 -5.47
CA TRP A 147 1.40 11.07 -4.58
C TRP A 147 1.82 12.46 -5.06
N ASN A 148 2.59 13.19 -4.27
CA ASN A 148 3.18 14.47 -4.67
C ASN A 148 4.42 14.21 -5.53
N VAL A 149 4.43 14.73 -6.75
CA VAL A 149 5.46 14.51 -7.77
C VAL A 149 6.43 15.69 -7.79
N TYR A 150 7.72 15.40 -7.71
CA TYR A 150 8.81 16.40 -7.71
C TYR A 150 9.72 16.24 -8.92
N ARG A 151 9.61 15.14 -9.67
CA ARG A 151 10.34 14.90 -10.92
C ARG A 151 9.50 14.08 -11.89
N HIS A 152 9.71 14.28 -13.18
CA HIS A 152 9.09 13.51 -14.26
C HIS A 152 7.53 13.50 -14.24
N PRO A 153 6.85 14.67 -14.19
CA PRO A 153 5.39 14.73 -14.03
C PRO A 153 4.62 14.01 -15.15
N ARG A 154 5.12 14.00 -16.39
CA ARG A 154 4.49 13.26 -17.50
C ARG A 154 4.40 11.76 -17.24
N LYS A 155 5.47 11.15 -16.69
CA LYS A 155 5.47 9.72 -16.30
C LYS A 155 4.49 9.45 -15.17
N ALA A 156 4.45 10.34 -14.17
CA ALA A 156 3.51 10.22 -13.07
C ALA A 156 2.05 10.29 -13.55
N MET A 157 1.71 11.21 -14.44
CA MET A 157 0.37 11.31 -15.04
C MET A 157 -0.06 10.01 -15.75
N GLN A 158 0.85 9.39 -16.52
CA GLN A 158 0.57 8.10 -17.15
C GLN A 158 0.27 7.01 -16.13
N MET A 159 1.05 6.96 -15.03
CA MET A 159 0.81 6.01 -13.94
C MET A 159 -0.51 6.30 -13.21
N PHE A 160 -0.84 7.56 -12.96
CA PHE A 160 -2.11 7.94 -12.33
C PHE A 160 -3.30 7.49 -13.17
N SER A 161 -3.26 7.76 -14.48
CA SER A 161 -4.31 7.32 -15.42
C SER A 161 -4.44 5.80 -15.46
N LEU A 162 -3.32 5.06 -15.38
CA LEU A 162 -3.35 3.59 -15.29
C LEU A 162 -4.00 3.13 -13.98
N PHE A 163 -3.66 3.74 -12.85
CA PHE A 163 -4.21 3.39 -11.54
C PHE A 163 -5.71 3.66 -11.46
N GLU A 164 -6.17 4.78 -12.01
CA GLU A 164 -7.60 5.10 -12.10
C GLU A 164 -8.37 4.08 -12.94
N ARG A 165 -7.81 3.66 -14.09
CA ARG A 165 -8.41 2.60 -14.93
C ARG A 165 -8.55 1.30 -14.16
N CYS A 166 -7.50 0.88 -13.43
CA CYS A 166 -7.55 -0.31 -12.58
C CYS A 166 -8.68 -0.23 -11.54
N SER A 167 -8.81 0.91 -10.86
CA SER A 167 -9.85 1.10 -9.85
C SER A 167 -11.25 1.09 -10.46
N LYS A 168 -11.46 1.78 -11.59
CA LYS A 168 -12.75 1.78 -12.31
C LYS A 168 -13.16 0.39 -12.76
N GLU A 169 -12.22 -0.39 -13.29
CA GLU A 169 -12.45 -1.77 -13.75
C GLU A 169 -12.85 -2.70 -12.59
N LEU A 170 -12.04 -2.74 -11.51
CA LEU A 170 -12.34 -3.60 -10.37
C LEU A 170 -13.62 -3.19 -9.66
N MET A 171 -13.85 -1.88 -9.46
CA MET A 171 -15.08 -1.39 -8.85
C MET A 171 -16.32 -1.79 -9.66
N ARG A 172 -16.25 -1.78 -10.99
CA ARG A 172 -17.34 -2.25 -11.85
C ARG A 172 -17.63 -3.73 -11.59
N GLY A 173 -16.61 -4.59 -11.63
CA GLY A 173 -16.77 -6.03 -11.37
C GLY A 173 -17.37 -6.32 -9.99
N VAL A 174 -16.83 -5.72 -8.93
CA VAL A 174 -17.33 -5.89 -7.55
C VAL A 174 -18.79 -5.40 -7.40
N ARG A 175 -19.16 -4.30 -8.06
CA ARG A 175 -20.55 -3.82 -8.06
C ARG A 175 -21.52 -4.80 -8.73
N HIS A 176 -21.07 -5.54 -9.76
CA HIS A 176 -21.84 -6.61 -10.39
C HIS A 176 -21.80 -7.93 -9.61
N GLY A 177 -21.21 -7.96 -8.41
CA GLY A 177 -21.18 -9.14 -7.55
C GLY A 177 -20.10 -10.15 -7.91
N ILE A 178 -19.15 -9.80 -8.80
CA ILE A 178 -18.02 -10.69 -9.12
C ILE A 178 -17.01 -10.60 -7.98
N PRO A 179 -16.64 -11.75 -7.35
CA PRO A 179 -15.61 -11.78 -6.30
C PRO A 179 -14.28 -11.20 -6.79
N ILE A 180 -13.60 -10.42 -5.94
CA ILE A 180 -12.41 -9.67 -6.37
C ILE A 180 -11.26 -10.59 -6.83
N GLU A 181 -11.16 -11.79 -6.27
CA GLU A 181 -10.17 -12.79 -6.65
C GLU A 181 -10.35 -13.33 -8.09
N GLN A 182 -11.53 -13.18 -8.68
CA GLN A 182 -11.82 -13.55 -10.06
C GLN A 182 -11.52 -12.41 -11.05
N LEU A 183 -11.35 -11.19 -10.56
CA LEU A 183 -11.12 -9.99 -11.37
C LEU A 183 -9.63 -9.69 -11.59
N ILE A 184 -8.70 -10.47 -10.99
CA ILE A 184 -7.27 -10.18 -10.92
C ILE A 184 -6.39 -11.36 -11.33
#